data_407ac30c2e74eef64cd5bccbaa04f84b
#
_entry.id   407ac30c2e74eef64cd5bccbaa04f84b
#
_cell.length_a   1.000
_cell.length_b   1.000
_cell.length_c   1.000
_cell.angle_alpha   90.00
_cell.angle_beta   90.00
_cell.angle_gamma   90.00
#
_symmetry.space_group_name_H-M   'P 1'
#
loop_
_entity.id
_entity.type
_entity.pdbx_description
1 polymer ?
#
loop_
_entity_poly.entity_id
_entity_poly.type
_entity_poly.pdbx_seq_one_letter_code
_entity_poly.pdbx_strand_id
1 'polypeptide(L)'
;MLDFGLLREVLQSLNKNKLRTLLSGFTVAFAIMLFTILFGIANGFQNTFKNEFAGDAKNSIFIYSGRSSKPVDGYQTGRRIRFDNELYRTIKEEFNDNIEYITGRVYNNVIATFGVERNNYTVRAVNPDHQFIEKSEMKQGRYINSLDLENNTKNIVIGNLVAD
;
A
#
# COMPACT_ATOMS: atom_id res chain seq x y z
N MET A 1 -34.88 -28.67 31.67
CA MET A 1 -34.49 -30.01 32.07
C MET A 1 -34.20 -30.78 30.80
N LEU A 2 -32.96 -31.19 30.57
CA LEU A 2 -32.62 -32.07 29.46
C LEU A 2 -33.21 -33.45 29.73
N ASP A 3 -34.14 -33.88 28.89
CA ASP A 3 -34.85 -35.13 29.03
C ASP A 3 -33.91 -36.30 28.69
N PHE A 4 -33.36 -36.96 29.69
CA PHE A 4 -32.44 -38.09 29.54
C PHE A 4 -33.02 -39.21 28.68
N GLY A 5 -34.36 -39.35 28.60
CA GLY A 5 -35.05 -40.29 27.73
C GLY A 5 -34.84 -40.00 26.26
N LEU A 6 -35.00 -38.75 25.86
CA LEU A 6 -34.78 -38.27 24.47
C LEU A 6 -33.33 -38.46 24.01
N LEU A 7 -32.36 -38.16 24.89
CA LEU A 7 -30.95 -38.37 24.57
C LEU A 7 -30.62 -39.85 24.32
N ARG A 8 -31.20 -40.75 25.13
CA ARG A 8 -31.01 -42.21 24.98
C ARG A 8 -31.62 -42.73 23.67
N GLU A 9 -32.80 -42.24 23.31
CA GLU A 9 -33.49 -42.63 22.09
C GLU A 9 -32.72 -42.11 20.82
N VAL A 10 -32.20 -40.89 20.85
CA VAL A 10 -31.35 -40.36 19.79
C VAL A 10 -30.08 -41.21 19.65
N LEU A 11 -29.38 -41.52 20.73
CA LEU A 11 -28.18 -42.36 20.71
C LEU A 11 -28.45 -43.79 20.17
N GLN A 12 -29.59 -44.37 20.50
CA GLN A 12 -30.00 -45.67 19.94
C GLN A 12 -30.28 -45.58 18.44
N SER A 13 -30.94 -44.52 17.98
CA SER A 13 -31.22 -44.28 16.57
C SER A 13 -29.92 -44.08 15.76
N LEU A 14 -28.95 -43.35 16.30
CA LEU A 14 -27.63 -43.14 15.70
C LEU A 14 -26.85 -44.48 15.58
N ASN A 15 -26.91 -45.31 16.58
CA ASN A 15 -26.25 -46.64 16.57
C ASN A 15 -26.88 -47.63 15.59
N LYS A 16 -28.15 -47.48 15.28
CA LYS A 16 -28.87 -48.36 14.35
C LYS A 16 -28.48 -48.17 12.90
N ASN A 17 -28.02 -46.97 12.51
CA ASN A 17 -27.62 -46.63 11.17
C ASN A 17 -26.21 -45.98 11.15
N LYS A 18 -25.21 -46.69 11.57
CA LYS A 18 -23.81 -46.22 11.76
C LYS A 18 -23.23 -45.51 10.52
N LEU A 19 -23.45 -46.07 9.33
CA LEU A 19 -22.92 -45.48 8.08
C LEU A 19 -23.52 -44.12 7.77
N ARG A 20 -24.85 -43.96 7.96
CA ARG A 20 -25.54 -42.70 7.76
C ARG A 20 -25.06 -41.63 8.74
N THR A 21 -24.93 -42.02 10.01
CA THR A 21 -24.44 -41.13 11.07
C THR A 21 -23.00 -40.69 10.80
N LEU A 22 -22.13 -41.62 10.38
CA LEU A 22 -20.75 -41.33 10.05
C LEU A 22 -20.66 -40.35 8.87
N LEU A 23 -21.42 -40.60 7.80
CA LEU A 23 -21.44 -39.70 6.62
C LEU A 23 -21.97 -38.31 6.96
N SER A 24 -23.07 -38.25 7.74
CA SER A 24 -23.61 -36.96 8.18
C SER A 24 -22.64 -36.21 9.09
N GLY A 25 -22.00 -36.88 10.01
CA GLY A 25 -20.96 -36.28 10.86
C GLY A 25 -19.74 -35.81 10.07
N PHE A 26 -19.32 -36.60 9.09
CA PHE A 26 -18.22 -36.24 8.21
C PHE A 26 -18.54 -34.96 7.37
N THR A 27 -19.74 -34.88 6.79
CA THR A 27 -20.12 -33.71 6.00
C THR A 27 -20.15 -32.43 6.84
N VAL A 28 -20.66 -32.49 8.06
CA VAL A 28 -20.67 -31.34 8.98
C VAL A 28 -19.26 -30.98 9.41
N ALA A 29 -18.44 -31.95 9.80
CA ALA A 29 -17.05 -31.71 10.17
C ALA A 29 -16.24 -31.11 9.01
N PHE A 30 -16.43 -31.61 7.79
CA PHE A 30 -15.79 -31.11 6.59
C PHE A 30 -16.24 -29.68 6.26
N ALA A 31 -17.53 -29.37 6.39
CA ALA A 31 -18.05 -28.02 6.19
C ALA A 31 -17.44 -27.00 7.17
N ILE A 32 -17.35 -27.39 8.46
CA ILE A 32 -16.72 -26.55 9.49
C ILE A 32 -15.22 -26.34 9.19
N MET A 33 -14.53 -27.41 8.78
CA MET A 33 -13.12 -27.35 8.42
C MET A 33 -12.89 -26.38 7.24
N LEU A 34 -13.66 -26.53 6.16
CA LEU A 34 -13.58 -25.63 5.00
C LEU A 34 -13.87 -24.18 5.39
N PHE A 35 -14.92 -23.95 6.17
CA PHE A 35 -15.26 -22.61 6.63
C PHE A 35 -14.10 -21.98 7.43
N THR A 36 -13.51 -22.75 8.36
CA THR A 36 -12.40 -22.26 9.18
C THR A 36 -11.17 -21.91 8.33
N ILE A 37 -10.84 -22.76 7.34
CA ILE A 37 -9.72 -22.52 6.42
C ILE A 37 -9.98 -21.26 5.59
N LEU A 38 -11.16 -21.15 4.97
CA LEU A 38 -11.50 -19.99 4.14
C LEU A 38 -11.51 -18.69 4.95
N PHE A 39 -12.06 -18.73 6.16
CA PHE A 39 -12.08 -17.59 7.05
C PHE A 39 -10.65 -17.18 7.49
N GLY A 40 -9.80 -18.17 7.79
CA GLY A 40 -8.39 -17.93 8.10
C GLY A 40 -7.63 -17.28 6.95
N ILE A 41 -7.82 -17.78 5.73
CA ILE A 41 -7.22 -17.20 4.51
C ILE A 41 -7.73 -15.78 4.29
N ALA A 42 -9.03 -15.54 4.40
CA ALA A 42 -9.62 -14.21 4.22
C ALA A 42 -9.08 -13.19 5.23
N ASN A 43 -8.98 -13.57 6.51
CA ASN A 43 -8.40 -12.70 7.53
C ASN A 43 -6.90 -12.46 7.33
N GLY A 44 -6.15 -13.50 6.96
CA GLY A 44 -4.73 -13.37 6.64
C GLY A 44 -4.49 -12.40 5.48
N PHE A 45 -5.26 -12.56 4.41
CA PHE A 45 -5.23 -11.65 3.26
C PHE A 45 -5.57 -10.20 3.65
N GLN A 46 -6.65 -9.99 4.41
CA GLN A 46 -7.04 -8.67 4.87
C GLN A 46 -5.95 -8.00 5.73
N ASN A 47 -5.29 -8.76 6.61
CA ASN A 47 -4.22 -8.23 7.44
C ASN A 47 -2.96 -7.91 6.63
N THR A 48 -2.60 -8.75 5.66
CA THR A 48 -1.48 -8.49 4.74
C THR A 48 -1.74 -7.22 3.93
N PHE A 49 -2.95 -7.09 3.36
CA PHE A 49 -3.33 -5.86 2.65
C PHE A 49 -3.27 -4.62 3.54
N LYS A 50 -3.82 -4.68 4.76
CA LYS A 50 -3.74 -3.55 5.69
C LYS A 50 -2.31 -3.15 6.01
N ASN A 51 -1.40 -4.11 6.14
CA ASN A 51 0.00 -3.85 6.45
C ASN A 51 0.76 -3.30 5.23
N GLU A 52 0.54 -3.86 4.05
CA GLU A 52 1.14 -3.37 2.79
C GLU A 52 0.73 -1.92 2.49
N PHE A 53 -0.55 -1.59 2.69
CA PHE A 53 -1.08 -0.24 2.47
C PHE A 53 -1.03 0.66 3.72
N ALA A 54 -0.57 0.18 4.86
CA ALA A 54 -0.40 1.02 6.05
C ALA A 54 0.74 2.03 5.90
N GLY A 55 1.71 1.74 5.02
CA GLY A 55 2.81 2.63 4.68
C GLY A 55 2.39 3.85 3.85
N ASP A 56 1.38 3.72 3.00
CA ASP A 56 0.90 4.83 2.20
C ASP A 56 -0.13 5.68 2.97
N ALA A 57 -0.08 6.98 2.78
CA ALA A 57 -1.09 7.86 3.36
C ALA A 57 -2.47 7.52 2.79
N LYS A 58 -3.40 7.11 3.65
CA LYS A 58 -4.75 6.62 3.26
C LYS A 58 -5.58 7.66 2.50
N ASN A 59 -5.23 8.95 2.64
CA ASN A 59 -5.92 10.08 2.05
C ASN A 59 -5.03 10.79 1.02
N SER A 60 -4.26 10.06 0.24
CA SER A 60 -3.36 10.62 -0.78
C SER A 60 -3.98 10.57 -2.17
N ILE A 61 -3.75 11.62 -2.93
CA ILE A 61 -4.13 11.72 -4.35
C ILE A 61 -2.85 11.79 -5.16
N PHE A 62 -2.71 10.90 -6.14
CA PHE A 62 -1.59 10.90 -7.07
C PHE A 62 -2.04 11.47 -8.42
N ILE A 63 -1.41 12.57 -8.84
CA ILE A 63 -1.71 13.24 -10.10
C ILE A 63 -0.56 13.02 -11.06
N TYR A 64 -0.85 12.46 -12.22
CA TYR A 64 0.14 12.18 -13.25
C TYR A 64 -0.06 13.10 -14.45
N SER A 65 1.05 13.63 -15.01
CA SER A 65 1.00 14.40 -16.23
C SER A 65 0.55 13.52 -17.41
N GLY A 66 -0.39 14.02 -18.18
CA GLY A 66 -0.93 13.34 -19.34
C GLY A 66 -0.78 14.16 -20.62
N ARG A 67 -1.66 13.90 -21.57
CA ARG A 67 -1.82 14.69 -22.79
C ARG A 67 -3.14 15.43 -22.75
N SER A 68 -3.14 16.68 -23.25
CA SER A 68 -4.36 17.48 -23.37
C SER A 68 -5.37 16.79 -24.30
N SER A 69 -6.60 16.62 -23.83
CA SER A 69 -7.70 16.08 -24.62
C SER A 69 -8.52 17.18 -25.34
N LYS A 70 -8.32 18.44 -24.94
CA LYS A 70 -9.03 19.58 -25.50
C LYS A 70 -8.04 20.65 -25.92
N PRO A 71 -8.33 21.42 -26.99
CA PRO A 71 -7.57 22.60 -27.33
C PRO A 71 -7.84 23.70 -26.28
N VAL A 72 -6.82 24.39 -25.83
CA VAL A 72 -6.92 25.50 -24.87
C VAL A 72 -5.94 26.60 -25.33
N ASP A 73 -6.37 27.82 -25.36
CA ASP A 73 -5.55 29.04 -25.62
C ASP A 73 -4.64 28.94 -26.86
N GLY A 74 -5.18 28.42 -27.97
CA GLY A 74 -4.44 28.28 -29.23
C GLY A 74 -3.52 27.07 -29.32
N TYR A 75 -3.41 26.28 -28.29
CA TYR A 75 -2.67 25.02 -28.29
C TYR A 75 -3.51 23.87 -28.81
N GLN A 76 -2.91 23.00 -29.64
CA GLN A 76 -3.56 21.82 -30.20
C GLN A 76 -3.78 20.72 -29.15
N THR A 77 -4.79 19.88 -29.41
CA THR A 77 -5.00 18.62 -28.66
C THR A 77 -3.77 17.71 -28.78
N GLY A 78 -3.54 16.89 -27.77
CA GLY A 78 -2.44 15.92 -27.72
C GLY A 78 -1.12 16.48 -27.16
N ARG A 79 -1.07 17.75 -26.79
CA ARG A 79 0.09 18.35 -26.14
C ARG A 79 0.35 17.66 -24.81
N ARG A 80 1.62 17.34 -24.55
CA ARG A 80 2.04 16.79 -23.25
C ARG A 80 1.96 17.88 -22.18
N ILE A 81 1.21 17.61 -21.14
CA ILE A 81 1.14 18.48 -19.96
C ILE A 81 2.40 18.22 -19.12
N ARG A 82 3.07 19.26 -18.70
CA ARG A 82 4.20 19.19 -17.76
C ARG A 82 3.80 19.87 -16.47
N PHE A 83 4.12 19.23 -15.36
CA PHE A 83 4.03 19.86 -14.06
C PHE A 83 5.37 20.53 -13.75
N ASP A 84 5.32 21.78 -13.40
CA ASP A 84 6.46 22.59 -13.03
C ASP A 84 6.36 23.08 -11.58
N ASN A 85 7.37 23.80 -11.15
CA ASN A 85 7.41 24.35 -9.79
C ASN A 85 6.39 25.47 -9.56
N GLU A 86 5.93 26.14 -10.62
CA GLU A 86 4.90 27.17 -10.53
C GLU A 86 3.55 26.54 -10.21
N LEU A 87 3.16 25.50 -10.95
CA LEU A 87 1.96 24.73 -10.67
C LEU A 87 1.98 24.14 -9.25
N TYR A 88 3.14 23.63 -8.81
CA TYR A 88 3.30 23.10 -7.44
C TYR A 88 2.99 24.19 -6.39
N ARG A 89 3.52 25.41 -6.57
CA ARG A 89 3.28 26.54 -5.67
C ARG A 89 1.82 26.95 -5.68
N THR A 90 1.22 27.09 -6.86
CA THR A 90 -0.19 27.47 -7.03
C THR A 90 -1.11 26.48 -6.30
N ILE A 91 -0.89 25.18 -6.47
CA ILE A 91 -1.69 24.17 -5.78
C ILE A 91 -1.51 24.27 -4.25
N LYS A 92 -0.28 24.45 -3.80
CA LYS A 92 0.02 24.57 -2.37
C LYS A 92 -0.63 25.79 -1.74
N GLU A 93 -0.67 26.94 -2.46
CA GLU A 93 -1.27 28.17 -1.98
C GLU A 93 -2.79 28.14 -2.04
N GLU A 94 -3.37 27.65 -3.14
CA GLU A 94 -4.81 27.65 -3.37
C GLU A 94 -5.56 26.63 -2.49
N PHE A 95 -4.92 25.50 -2.21
CA PHE A 95 -5.53 24.40 -1.43
C PHE A 95 -4.90 24.21 -0.06
N ASN A 96 -4.19 25.21 0.47
CA ASN A 96 -3.49 25.11 1.76
C ASN A 96 -4.35 24.60 2.91
N ASP A 97 -5.62 24.97 2.96
CA ASP A 97 -6.55 24.53 4.02
C ASP A 97 -7.02 23.07 3.88
N ASN A 98 -6.84 22.50 2.69
CA ASN A 98 -7.31 21.14 2.37
C ASN A 98 -6.19 20.12 2.24
N ILE A 99 -4.94 20.57 2.11
CA ILE A 99 -3.77 19.73 1.88
C ILE A 99 -2.81 19.85 3.06
N GLU A 100 -2.58 18.75 3.75
CA GLU A 100 -1.61 18.69 4.85
C GLU A 100 -0.18 18.60 4.31
N TYR A 101 0.04 17.75 3.30
CA TYR A 101 1.34 17.53 2.68
C TYR A 101 1.22 17.49 1.16
N ILE A 102 2.19 18.09 0.47
CA ILE A 102 2.28 18.05 -0.99
C ILE A 102 3.72 17.81 -1.43
N THR A 103 3.92 16.91 -2.39
CA THR A 103 5.24 16.63 -2.96
C THR A 103 5.20 16.49 -4.47
N GLY A 104 6.17 17.07 -5.14
CA GLY A 104 6.48 16.70 -6.52
C GLY A 104 7.38 15.47 -6.55
N ARG A 105 7.27 14.65 -7.59
CA ARG A 105 8.15 13.49 -7.84
C ARG A 105 8.72 13.54 -9.24
N VAL A 106 10.03 13.39 -9.33
CA VAL A 106 10.72 13.17 -10.60
C VAL A 106 11.54 11.91 -10.50
N TYR A 107 11.34 10.98 -11.43
CA TYR A 107 12.10 9.75 -11.51
C TYR A 107 13.20 9.86 -12.54
N ASN A 108 14.38 9.36 -12.20
CA ASN A 108 15.49 9.23 -13.13
C ASN A 108 16.29 7.95 -12.81
N ASN A 109 16.79 7.31 -13.86
CA ASN A 109 17.70 6.18 -13.72
C ASN A 109 19.13 6.69 -13.73
N VAL A 110 19.89 6.35 -12.71
CA VAL A 110 21.28 6.76 -12.55
C VAL A 110 22.17 5.54 -12.31
N ILE A 111 23.40 5.64 -12.77
CA ILE A 111 24.42 4.66 -12.44
C ILE A 111 25.18 5.20 -11.23
N ALA A 112 25.06 4.51 -10.10
CA ALA A 112 25.85 4.81 -8.92
C ALA A 112 27.06 3.91 -8.85
N THR A 113 28.19 4.49 -8.41
CA THR A 113 29.45 3.79 -8.23
C THR A 113 29.95 4.03 -6.81
N PHE A 114 30.30 2.97 -6.12
CA PHE A 114 30.93 3.02 -4.81
C PHE A 114 32.14 2.06 -4.79
N GLY A 115 33.34 2.60 -4.64
CA GLY A 115 34.55 1.80 -4.80
C GLY A 115 34.65 1.19 -6.21
N VAL A 116 34.65 -0.15 -6.28
CA VAL A 116 34.70 -0.93 -7.53
C VAL A 116 33.32 -1.37 -8.00
N GLU A 117 32.30 -1.22 -7.17
CA GLU A 117 30.93 -1.63 -7.48
C GLU A 117 30.21 -0.55 -8.28
N ARG A 118 29.43 -0.99 -9.27
CA ARG A 118 28.67 -0.12 -10.16
C ARG A 118 27.31 -0.74 -10.45
N ASN A 119 26.24 -0.05 -10.05
CA ASN A 119 24.88 -0.52 -10.23
C ASN A 119 23.97 0.58 -10.79
N ASN A 120 22.88 0.16 -11.43
CA ASN A 120 21.86 1.07 -11.95
C ASN A 120 20.70 1.17 -10.94
N TYR A 121 20.39 2.39 -10.53
CA TYR A 121 19.34 2.67 -9.57
C TYR A 121 18.34 3.68 -10.12
N THR A 122 17.06 3.49 -9.76
CA THR A 122 16.04 4.51 -9.99
C THR A 122 16.05 5.48 -8.80
N VAL A 123 16.40 6.72 -9.08
CA VAL A 123 16.39 7.81 -8.09
C VAL A 123 15.11 8.61 -8.22
N ARG A 124 14.55 9.01 -7.09
CA ARG A 124 13.41 9.92 -6.98
C ARG A 124 13.87 11.25 -6.41
N ALA A 125 13.67 12.35 -7.16
CA ALA A 125 13.77 13.69 -6.61
C ALA A 125 12.40 14.04 -6.01
N VAL A 126 12.39 14.48 -4.77
CA VAL A 126 11.18 14.71 -3.97
C VAL A 126 11.34 15.92 -3.06
N ASN A 127 10.21 16.47 -2.60
CA ASN A 127 10.19 17.50 -1.56
C ASN A 127 10.20 16.87 -0.16
N PRO A 128 10.51 17.59 0.92
CA PRO A 128 10.55 17.08 2.29
C PRO A 128 9.26 16.40 2.75
N ASP A 129 8.11 16.93 2.35
CA ASP A 129 6.78 16.40 2.69
C ASP A 129 6.56 14.96 2.22
N HIS A 130 7.38 14.49 1.28
CA HIS A 130 7.33 13.10 0.80
C HIS A 130 7.53 12.08 1.93
N GLN A 131 8.33 12.40 2.94
CA GLN A 131 8.53 11.53 4.10
C GLN A 131 7.22 11.20 4.80
N PHE A 132 6.37 12.20 4.97
CA PHE A 132 5.09 12.06 5.68
C PHE A 132 4.03 11.36 4.82
N ILE A 133 4.03 11.63 3.52
CA ILE A 133 3.10 11.02 2.56
C ILE A 133 3.37 9.51 2.39
N GLU A 134 4.64 9.11 2.25
CA GLU A 134 5.02 7.69 2.14
C GLU A 134 5.41 7.07 3.49
N LYS A 135 5.29 7.82 4.61
CA LYS A 135 5.65 7.37 5.97
C LYS A 135 7.02 6.72 6.02
N SER A 136 7.99 7.32 5.32
CA SER A 136 9.34 6.77 5.24
C SER A 136 10.03 6.81 6.59
N GLU A 137 10.33 5.65 7.15
CA GLU A 137 11.06 5.52 8.41
C GLU A 137 12.57 5.55 8.15
N MET A 138 13.28 6.35 8.94
CA MET A 138 14.74 6.46 8.88
C MET A 138 15.40 5.49 9.87
N LYS A 139 16.23 4.60 9.35
CA LYS A 139 17.03 3.69 10.18
C LYS A 139 18.25 4.38 10.78
N GLN A 140 18.89 5.24 10.00
CA GLN A 140 20.04 6.06 10.39
C GLN A 140 20.00 7.41 9.68
N GLY A 141 20.54 8.44 10.32
CA GLY A 141 20.60 9.78 9.75
C GLY A 141 19.26 10.50 9.79
N ARG A 142 18.97 11.30 8.76
CA ARG A 142 17.75 12.09 8.63
C ARG A 142 17.23 12.12 7.20
N TYR A 143 15.97 12.42 7.05
CA TYR A 143 15.37 12.68 5.75
C TYR A 143 15.75 14.08 5.22
N ILE A 144 15.50 14.33 3.93
CA ILE A 144 15.66 15.64 3.29
C ILE A 144 14.71 16.63 3.96
N ASN A 145 15.19 17.83 4.27
CA ASN A 145 14.42 18.89 4.91
C ASN A 145 14.39 20.17 4.07
N SER A 146 13.64 21.18 4.53
CA SER A 146 13.49 22.45 3.82
C SER A 146 14.81 23.21 3.63
N LEU A 147 15.71 23.14 4.62
CA LEU A 147 17.04 23.76 4.52
C LEU A 147 17.91 23.13 3.43
N ASP A 148 17.74 21.85 3.17
CA ASP A 148 18.43 21.18 2.06
C ASP A 148 17.98 21.71 0.71
N LEU A 149 16.69 22.03 0.56
CA LEU A 149 16.14 22.64 -0.66
C LEU A 149 16.60 24.09 -0.82
N GLU A 150 16.52 24.90 0.25
CA GLU A 150 16.91 26.30 0.23
C GLU A 150 18.40 26.47 -0.11
N ASN A 151 19.25 25.63 0.47
CA ASN A 151 20.68 25.66 0.26
C ASN A 151 21.16 24.85 -0.95
N ASN A 152 20.24 24.18 -1.68
CA ASN A 152 20.56 23.27 -2.78
C ASN A 152 21.63 22.22 -2.40
N THR A 153 21.53 21.66 -1.21
CA THR A 153 22.48 20.67 -0.75
C THR A 153 22.33 19.35 -1.49
N LYS A 154 23.46 18.68 -1.76
CA LYS A 154 23.48 17.40 -2.50
C LYS A 154 23.30 16.22 -1.54
N ASN A 155 22.19 16.17 -0.82
CA ASN A 155 21.87 15.07 0.10
C ASN A 155 21.04 14.01 -0.61
N ILE A 156 21.30 12.76 -0.26
CA ILE A 156 20.56 11.61 -0.76
C ILE A 156 20.16 10.72 0.41
N VAL A 157 18.97 10.15 0.30
CA VAL A 157 18.48 9.09 1.19
C VAL A 157 18.51 7.79 0.41
N ILE A 158 19.18 6.78 0.93
CA ILE A 158 19.31 5.47 0.30
C ILE A 158 18.52 4.43 1.06
N GLY A 159 17.96 3.45 0.34
CA GLY A 159 17.29 2.32 0.96
C GLY A 159 18.27 1.43 1.72
N ASN A 160 17.78 0.76 2.77
CA ASN A 160 18.62 -0.11 3.60
C ASN A 160 19.34 -1.21 2.80
N LEU A 161 18.66 -1.81 1.82
CA LEU A 161 19.24 -2.85 0.95
C LEU A 161 20.31 -2.33 -0.03
N VAL A 162 20.47 -1.01 -0.14
CA VAL A 162 21.51 -0.37 -0.97
C VAL A 162 22.68 0.09 -0.10
N ALA A 163 22.46 0.23 1.22
CA ALA A 163 23.44 0.68 2.18
C ALA A 163 24.30 -0.48 2.73
N ASP A 164 23.78 -1.70 2.72
CA ASP A 164 24.44 -2.95 3.14
C ASP A 164 25.29 -3.49 1.96
#